data_2aa023a5acf504e2d04e86373b6cb870
#
_entry.id   2aa023a5acf504e2d04e86373b6cb870
#
_cell.length_a   1.000
_cell.length_b   1.000
_cell.length_c   1.000
_cell.angle_alpha   90.00
_cell.angle_beta   90.00
_cell.angle_gamma   90.00
#
_symmetry.space_group_name_H-M   'P 1'
#
loop_
_entity.id
_entity.type
_entity.pdbx_description
1 polymer ?
#
loop_
_entity_poly.entity_id
_entity_poly.type
_entity_poly.pdbx_seq_one_letter_code
_entity_poly.pdbx_strand_id
1 'polypeptide(L)'
;AGVLDADDHEAIEAHVQDTIESGAGLCDENVVRSVIKEAAMRIKDLVEHGVRFDQKDDGDFHMAREGGHSGARILHSRDRTGQEIERALTQVASSESDTDFQIFEDWMAVDLIQSSHGNPEEGVCGIWCLNAEGEVWTLPAKVVVLATGGSGMMHKVTTNPSIATGDGVAMAHRAGAEIKDMEFIQFHPTSLSVSSQKPFLISEAMRGHGAILMTIGEYAEWRSGTSSDPSDMSFMTGYSELGSLGTRDVVARAIDHELKKSGDPHVLLVTEHLDRMDLHQSFPTICSKLEEYGIDLGIDPIPVTPAAHYMVGGISVDSVGRASI
;
A
#
# COMPACT_ATOMS: atom_id res chain seq x y z
N ALA A 1 1.24 -10.44 -0.77
CA ALA A 1 0.35 -11.61 -0.79
C ALA A 1 0.86 -12.64 -1.80
N GLY A 2 0.77 -13.92 -1.49
CA GLY A 2 1.15 -14.96 -2.44
C GLY A 2 0.80 -16.36 -1.94
N VAL A 3 0.44 -17.23 -2.89
CA VAL A 3 0.33 -18.67 -2.68
C VAL A 3 1.73 -19.23 -2.87
N LEU A 4 2.29 -19.88 -1.84
CA LEU A 4 3.68 -20.34 -1.84
C LEU A 4 3.87 -21.69 -2.52
N ASP A 5 2.83 -22.51 -2.56
CA ASP A 5 2.81 -23.75 -3.33
C ASP A 5 2.32 -23.45 -4.75
N ALA A 6 3.23 -23.50 -5.72
CA ALA A 6 2.92 -23.23 -7.12
C ALA A 6 1.98 -24.29 -7.76
N ASP A 7 1.84 -25.46 -7.12
CA ASP A 7 0.98 -26.55 -7.57
C ASP A 7 -0.39 -26.52 -6.88
N ASP A 8 -0.62 -25.65 -5.90
CA ASP A 8 -1.93 -25.44 -5.28
C ASP A 8 -2.84 -24.58 -6.17
N HIS A 9 -3.38 -25.21 -7.19
CA HIS A 9 -4.25 -24.53 -8.17
C HIS A 9 -5.54 -23.97 -7.54
N GLU A 10 -6.06 -24.57 -6.48
CA GLU A 10 -7.27 -24.09 -5.81
C GLU A 10 -6.99 -22.78 -5.06
N ALA A 11 -5.91 -22.72 -4.29
CA ALA A 11 -5.50 -21.50 -3.60
C ALA A 11 -5.11 -20.38 -4.58
N ILE A 12 -4.47 -20.71 -5.70
CA ILE A 12 -4.15 -19.74 -6.78
C ILE A 12 -5.44 -19.17 -7.37
N GLU A 13 -6.41 -20.02 -7.71
CA GLU A 13 -7.69 -19.58 -8.29
C GLU A 13 -8.49 -18.72 -7.30
N ALA A 14 -8.53 -19.10 -6.02
CA ALA A 14 -9.15 -18.29 -4.97
C ALA A 14 -8.50 -16.92 -4.86
N HIS A 15 -7.16 -16.83 -4.98
CA HIS A 15 -6.45 -15.53 -4.98
C HIS A 15 -6.79 -14.69 -6.22
N VAL A 16 -6.88 -15.31 -7.38
CA VAL A 16 -7.31 -14.64 -8.63
C VAL A 16 -8.71 -14.06 -8.46
N GLN A 17 -9.66 -14.87 -7.97
CA GLN A 17 -11.05 -14.45 -7.77
C GLN A 17 -11.16 -13.28 -6.77
N ASP A 18 -10.51 -13.39 -5.62
CA ASP A 18 -10.46 -12.30 -4.62
C ASP A 18 -9.94 -10.98 -5.23
N THR A 19 -8.91 -11.08 -6.10
CA THR A 19 -8.31 -9.90 -6.76
C THR A 19 -9.26 -9.27 -7.78
N ILE A 20 -9.93 -10.09 -8.59
CA ILE A 20 -10.88 -9.61 -9.61
C ILE A 20 -12.10 -8.98 -8.94
N GLU A 21 -12.64 -9.58 -7.89
CA GLU A 21 -13.76 -9.01 -7.13
C GLU A 21 -13.40 -7.68 -6.50
N SER A 22 -12.22 -7.59 -5.85
CA SER A 22 -11.73 -6.34 -5.26
C SER A 22 -11.47 -5.26 -6.31
N GLY A 23 -11.10 -5.64 -7.52
CA GLY A 23 -10.83 -4.73 -8.62
C GLY A 23 -12.08 -4.16 -9.31
N ALA A 24 -13.28 -4.67 -8.97
CA ALA A 24 -14.58 -4.12 -9.39
C ALA A 24 -14.71 -3.83 -10.90
N GLY A 25 -14.13 -4.69 -11.74
CA GLY A 25 -14.20 -4.60 -13.21
C GLY A 25 -13.04 -3.84 -13.87
N LEU A 26 -12.06 -3.33 -13.11
CA LEU A 26 -10.85 -2.66 -13.66
C LEU A 26 -9.72 -3.63 -13.98
N CYS A 27 -9.77 -4.88 -13.49
CA CYS A 27 -8.70 -5.84 -13.67
C CYS A 27 -8.67 -6.44 -15.07
N ASP A 28 -7.46 -6.60 -15.64
CA ASP A 28 -7.22 -7.57 -16.72
C ASP A 28 -6.95 -8.94 -16.07
N GLU A 29 -7.88 -9.88 -16.28
CA GLU A 29 -7.80 -11.21 -15.69
C GLU A 29 -6.53 -11.98 -16.09
N ASN A 30 -6.05 -11.82 -17.32
CA ASN A 30 -4.84 -12.52 -17.78
C ASN A 30 -3.60 -12.00 -17.04
N VAL A 31 -3.52 -10.69 -16.82
CA VAL A 31 -2.44 -10.06 -16.04
C VAL A 31 -2.51 -10.50 -14.58
N VAL A 32 -3.69 -10.49 -13.97
CA VAL A 32 -3.90 -10.97 -12.59
C VAL A 32 -3.43 -12.41 -12.44
N ARG A 33 -3.84 -13.31 -13.34
CA ARG A 33 -3.43 -14.71 -13.33
C ARG A 33 -1.93 -14.89 -13.48
N SER A 34 -1.29 -14.13 -14.36
CA SER A 34 0.15 -14.19 -14.59
C SER A 34 0.91 -13.77 -13.34
N VAL A 35 0.56 -12.63 -12.74
CA VAL A 35 1.22 -12.11 -11.55
C VAL A 35 1.07 -13.05 -10.35
N ILE A 36 -0.15 -13.58 -10.13
CA ILE A 36 -0.41 -14.48 -8.99
C ILE A 36 0.35 -15.80 -9.13
N LYS A 37 0.43 -16.36 -10.34
CA LYS A 37 1.20 -17.59 -10.59
C LYS A 37 2.71 -17.43 -10.34
N GLU A 38 3.25 -16.24 -10.54
CA GLU A 38 4.67 -15.98 -10.30
C GLU A 38 4.99 -15.71 -8.82
N ALA A 39 4.00 -15.50 -7.96
CA ALA A 39 4.19 -15.04 -6.60
C ALA A 39 5.14 -15.91 -5.77
N ALA A 40 5.01 -17.26 -5.86
CA ALA A 40 5.87 -18.18 -5.12
C ALA A 40 7.36 -17.97 -5.48
N MET A 41 7.66 -17.86 -6.77
CA MET A 41 9.02 -17.64 -7.26
C MET A 41 9.55 -16.28 -6.83
N ARG A 42 8.76 -15.20 -6.97
CA ARG A 42 9.18 -13.84 -6.59
C ARG A 42 9.40 -13.69 -5.07
N ILE A 43 8.60 -14.36 -4.25
CA ILE A 43 8.81 -14.41 -2.80
C ILE A 43 10.11 -15.13 -2.46
N LYS A 44 10.39 -16.25 -3.15
CA LYS A 44 11.66 -16.95 -2.99
C LYS A 44 12.87 -16.07 -3.36
N ASP A 45 12.79 -15.35 -4.48
CA ASP A 45 13.81 -14.38 -4.89
C ASP A 45 14.07 -13.33 -3.79
N LEU A 46 13.03 -12.78 -3.18
CA LEU A 46 13.14 -11.82 -2.07
C LEU A 46 13.87 -12.42 -0.86
N VAL A 47 13.54 -13.66 -0.49
CA VAL A 47 14.20 -14.38 0.62
C VAL A 47 15.67 -14.65 0.30
N GLU A 48 15.99 -15.05 -0.91
CA GLU A 48 17.37 -15.25 -1.38
C GLU A 48 18.16 -13.93 -1.37
N HIS A 49 17.53 -12.80 -1.60
CA HIS A 49 18.13 -11.46 -1.44
C HIS A 49 18.17 -10.96 0.01
N GLY A 50 17.78 -11.80 0.98
CA GLY A 50 17.95 -11.55 2.41
C GLY A 50 16.77 -10.85 3.09
N VAL A 51 15.57 -10.84 2.47
CA VAL A 51 14.34 -10.42 3.13
C VAL A 51 13.93 -11.44 4.18
N ARG A 52 13.60 -10.97 5.39
CA ARG A 52 13.24 -11.79 6.54
C ARG A 52 11.77 -11.60 6.85
N PHE A 53 10.95 -12.54 6.39
CA PHE A 53 9.55 -12.63 6.78
C PHE A 53 9.41 -13.35 8.12
N ASP A 54 8.35 -13.03 8.87
CA ASP A 54 8.04 -13.70 10.13
C ASP A 54 7.74 -15.18 9.92
N GLN A 55 8.21 -16.01 10.85
CA GLN A 55 8.08 -17.45 10.80
C GLN A 55 7.40 -17.97 12.07
N LYS A 56 6.73 -19.11 11.95
CA LYS A 56 6.20 -19.90 13.05
C LYS A 56 7.33 -20.67 13.73
N ASP A 57 7.04 -21.30 14.85
CA ASP A 57 8.01 -22.15 15.61
C ASP A 57 8.52 -23.35 14.81
N ASP A 58 7.75 -23.83 13.84
CA ASP A 58 8.11 -24.95 12.94
C ASP A 58 8.98 -24.51 11.74
N GLY A 59 9.22 -23.21 11.59
CA GLY A 59 10.02 -22.62 10.52
C GLY A 59 9.23 -22.23 9.26
N ASP A 60 7.95 -22.55 9.19
CA ASP A 60 7.07 -22.10 8.12
C ASP A 60 6.78 -20.60 8.24
N PHE A 61 6.51 -19.94 7.12
CA PHE A 61 6.13 -18.53 7.16
C PHE A 61 4.82 -18.31 7.92
N HIS A 62 4.83 -17.31 8.78
CA HIS A 62 3.60 -16.82 9.37
C HIS A 62 2.85 -15.98 8.34
N MET A 63 1.62 -16.37 8.02
CA MET A 63 0.78 -15.67 7.05
C MET A 63 -0.43 -15.04 7.73
N ALA A 64 -0.65 -13.77 7.45
CA ALA A 64 -1.84 -13.05 7.88
C ALA A 64 -2.95 -13.08 6.81
N ARG A 65 -4.18 -12.82 7.25
CA ARG A 65 -5.33 -12.54 6.40
C ARG A 65 -5.69 -11.07 6.53
N GLU A 66 -5.84 -10.39 5.41
CA GLU A 66 -6.32 -9.01 5.35
C GLU A 66 -7.67 -8.91 4.63
N GLY A 67 -8.29 -7.74 4.65
CA GLY A 67 -9.56 -7.48 3.99
C GLY A 67 -9.54 -7.81 2.50
N GLY A 68 -10.63 -8.38 1.98
CA GLY A 68 -10.73 -8.80 0.58
C GLY A 68 -10.07 -10.15 0.26
N HIS A 69 -9.38 -10.80 1.23
CA HIS A 69 -8.80 -12.13 1.03
C HIS A 69 -9.66 -13.23 1.63
N SER A 70 -9.95 -14.29 0.86
CA SER A 70 -10.63 -15.49 1.33
C SER A 70 -9.76 -16.40 2.20
N GLY A 71 -8.42 -16.29 2.08
CA GLY A 71 -7.44 -17.08 2.83
C GLY A 71 -6.27 -16.28 3.36
N ALA A 72 -5.52 -16.85 4.34
CA ALA A 72 -4.28 -16.26 4.83
C ALA A 72 -3.16 -16.45 3.81
N ARG A 73 -2.68 -15.36 3.21
CA ARG A 73 -1.62 -15.37 2.18
C ARG A 73 -0.73 -14.13 2.19
N ILE A 74 -0.80 -13.35 3.26
CA ILE A 74 -0.01 -12.13 3.41
C ILE A 74 1.24 -12.45 4.21
N LEU A 75 2.41 -12.44 3.56
CA LEU A 75 3.69 -12.48 4.24
C LEU A 75 3.99 -11.12 4.82
N HIS A 76 4.56 -11.10 6.00
CA HIS A 76 4.86 -9.85 6.71
C HIS A 76 6.14 -9.97 7.52
N SER A 77 6.69 -8.83 7.89
CA SER A 77 7.74 -8.68 8.89
C SER A 77 7.18 -7.70 9.92
N ARG A 78 6.46 -8.23 10.90
CA ARG A 78 5.64 -7.47 11.86
C ARG A 78 4.78 -6.42 11.11
N ASP A 79 4.86 -5.15 11.53
CA ASP A 79 4.20 -4.00 10.90
C ASP A 79 5.12 -3.17 9.97
N ARG A 80 6.26 -3.75 9.51
CA ARG A 80 7.33 -3.08 8.74
C ARG A 80 7.75 -3.82 7.48
N THR A 81 6.88 -4.56 6.85
CA THR A 81 7.21 -5.41 5.69
C THR A 81 7.91 -4.64 4.57
N GLY A 82 7.43 -3.45 4.22
CA GLY A 82 8.05 -2.61 3.19
C GLY A 82 9.47 -2.19 3.55
N GLN A 83 9.69 -1.77 4.80
CA GLN A 83 11.02 -1.40 5.30
C GLN A 83 12.01 -2.57 5.27
N GLU A 84 11.56 -3.78 5.60
CA GLU A 84 12.42 -4.96 5.55
C GLU A 84 12.81 -5.33 4.11
N ILE A 85 11.88 -5.24 3.17
CA ILE A 85 12.16 -5.45 1.73
C ILE A 85 13.17 -4.40 1.24
N GLU A 86 12.94 -3.14 1.53
CA GLU A 86 13.84 -2.04 1.16
C GLU A 86 15.24 -2.24 1.75
N ARG A 87 15.34 -2.58 3.05
CA ARG A 87 16.61 -2.87 3.71
C ARG A 87 17.42 -3.95 2.98
N ALA A 88 16.75 -5.07 2.66
CA ALA A 88 17.42 -6.21 2.02
C ALA A 88 17.89 -5.85 0.61
N LEU A 89 17.02 -5.27 -0.21
CA LEU A 89 17.36 -4.91 -1.59
C LEU A 89 18.43 -3.82 -1.66
N THR A 90 18.37 -2.80 -0.79
CA THR A 90 19.40 -1.75 -0.69
C THR A 90 20.74 -2.35 -0.26
N GLN A 91 20.74 -3.32 0.66
CA GLN A 91 21.96 -4.00 1.06
C GLN A 91 22.60 -4.77 -0.10
N VAL A 92 21.79 -5.49 -0.90
CA VAL A 92 22.28 -6.18 -2.11
C VAL A 92 22.88 -5.17 -3.08
N ALA A 93 22.14 -4.10 -3.41
CA ALA A 93 22.60 -3.05 -4.31
C ALA A 93 23.90 -2.39 -3.86
N SER A 94 24.12 -2.24 -2.55
CA SER A 94 25.31 -1.61 -1.98
C SER A 94 26.50 -2.57 -1.83
N SER A 95 26.28 -3.89 -1.75
CA SER A 95 27.30 -4.89 -1.48
C SER A 95 27.94 -5.50 -2.73
N GLU A 96 27.29 -5.39 -3.87
CA GLU A 96 27.79 -5.93 -5.13
C GLU A 96 28.86 -5.00 -5.72
N SER A 97 30.09 -5.14 -5.25
CA SER A 97 31.26 -4.38 -5.74
C SER A 97 31.68 -4.70 -7.18
N ASP A 98 31.07 -5.71 -7.81
CA ASP A 98 31.37 -6.20 -9.16
C ASP A 98 30.26 -5.86 -10.18
N THR A 99 29.26 -5.08 -9.79
CA THR A 99 28.22 -4.67 -10.73
C THR A 99 28.56 -3.33 -11.38
N ASP A 100 28.46 -3.27 -12.71
CA ASP A 100 28.62 -2.06 -13.51
C ASP A 100 27.45 -1.07 -13.36
N PHE A 101 26.75 -1.02 -12.20
CA PHE A 101 25.67 -0.08 -11.99
C PHE A 101 26.07 1.07 -11.06
N GLN A 102 25.50 2.24 -11.31
CA GLN A 102 25.71 3.43 -10.51
C GLN A 102 24.39 3.88 -9.89
N ILE A 103 24.44 4.28 -8.61
CA ILE A 103 23.32 4.87 -7.89
C ILE A 103 23.55 6.37 -7.81
N PHE A 104 22.60 7.16 -8.31
CA PHE A 104 22.61 8.62 -8.24
C PHE A 104 21.55 9.05 -7.20
N GLU A 105 22.00 9.30 -5.97
CA GLU A 105 21.13 9.80 -4.89
C GLU A 105 20.94 11.32 -5.02
N ASP A 106 19.77 11.80 -4.57
CA ASP A 106 19.39 13.23 -4.64
C ASP A 106 19.34 13.82 -6.07
N TRP A 107 19.16 12.96 -7.06
CA TRP A 107 18.95 13.37 -8.44
C TRP A 107 17.46 13.32 -8.80
N MET A 108 17.03 14.28 -9.59
CA MET A 108 15.66 14.38 -10.10
C MET A 108 15.62 14.05 -11.58
N ALA A 109 14.84 13.05 -11.97
CA ALA A 109 14.49 12.80 -13.35
C ALA A 109 13.55 13.91 -13.86
N VAL A 110 13.93 14.55 -14.95
CA VAL A 110 13.21 15.72 -15.49
C VAL A 110 12.33 15.34 -16.66
N ASP A 111 12.91 14.62 -17.65
CA ASP A 111 12.16 14.18 -18.83
C ASP A 111 12.82 13.01 -19.55
N LEU A 112 12.04 12.29 -20.36
CA LEU A 112 12.51 11.23 -21.24
C LEU A 112 13.07 11.82 -22.52
N ILE A 113 14.15 11.23 -23.05
CA ILE A 113 14.74 11.61 -24.32
C ILE A 113 14.18 10.69 -25.40
N GLN A 114 13.40 11.26 -26.31
CA GLN A 114 12.89 10.53 -27.48
C GLN A 114 13.99 10.37 -28.52
N SER A 115 14.04 9.21 -29.20
CA SER A 115 14.97 8.95 -30.30
C SER A 115 14.75 9.93 -31.47
N SER A 116 13.49 10.33 -31.70
CA SER A 116 13.08 11.37 -32.60
C SER A 116 12.04 12.26 -31.96
N HIS A 117 12.35 13.53 -31.78
CA HIS A 117 11.48 14.45 -31.04
C HIS A 117 10.09 14.56 -31.67
N GLY A 118 9.06 14.29 -30.82
CA GLY A 118 7.67 14.32 -31.25
C GLY A 118 7.21 13.07 -32.01
N ASN A 119 8.05 12.02 -32.10
CA ASN A 119 7.69 10.73 -32.67
C ASN A 119 7.81 9.61 -31.63
N PRO A 120 6.73 9.31 -30.87
CA PRO A 120 6.74 8.28 -29.84
C PRO A 120 7.10 6.88 -30.37
N GLU A 121 6.78 6.56 -31.63
CA GLU A 121 7.00 5.25 -32.23
C GLU A 121 8.48 4.87 -32.34
N GLU A 122 9.39 5.86 -32.35
CA GLU A 122 10.83 5.61 -32.38
C GLU A 122 11.44 5.35 -30.99
N GLY A 123 10.60 5.42 -29.95
CA GLY A 123 10.96 5.07 -28.59
C GLY A 123 11.81 6.10 -27.84
N VAL A 124 12.30 5.67 -26.69
CA VAL A 124 13.09 6.46 -25.74
C VAL A 124 14.55 5.99 -25.77
N CYS A 125 15.51 6.92 -25.77
CA CYS A 125 16.95 6.63 -25.84
C CYS A 125 17.73 7.19 -24.64
N GLY A 126 17.06 7.65 -23.59
CA GLY A 126 17.69 8.16 -22.38
C GLY A 126 16.78 9.00 -21.52
N ILE A 127 17.39 9.71 -20.57
CA ILE A 127 16.69 10.56 -19.61
C ILE A 127 17.52 11.81 -19.31
N TRP A 128 16.87 12.94 -19.11
CA TRP A 128 17.46 14.12 -18.51
C TRP A 128 17.23 14.12 -17.01
N CYS A 129 18.31 14.34 -16.27
CA CYS A 129 18.30 14.44 -14.84
C CYS A 129 18.87 15.77 -14.36
N LEU A 130 18.41 16.22 -13.20
CA LEU A 130 18.96 17.36 -12.49
C LEU A 130 19.69 16.81 -11.25
N ASN A 131 20.96 17.14 -11.08
CA ASN A 131 21.73 16.74 -9.90
C ASN A 131 21.46 17.66 -8.71
N ALA A 132 22.05 17.35 -7.54
CA ALA A 132 21.86 18.14 -6.33
C ALA A 132 22.37 19.59 -6.44
N GLU A 133 23.32 19.87 -7.36
CA GLU A 133 23.88 21.19 -7.63
C GLU A 133 23.04 22.01 -8.61
N GLY A 134 21.97 21.43 -9.17
CA GLY A 134 21.11 22.07 -10.15
C GLY A 134 21.62 22.01 -11.58
N GLU A 135 22.58 21.14 -11.88
CA GLU A 135 23.09 20.92 -13.23
C GLU A 135 22.27 19.86 -13.96
N VAL A 136 22.02 20.11 -15.25
CA VAL A 136 21.30 19.16 -16.10
C VAL A 136 22.27 18.14 -16.70
N TRP A 137 21.96 16.87 -16.50
CA TRP A 137 22.71 15.74 -17.04
C TRP A 137 21.88 14.97 -18.05
N THR A 138 22.56 14.52 -19.11
CA THR A 138 21.98 13.62 -20.12
C THR A 138 22.52 12.23 -19.90
N LEU A 139 21.64 11.28 -19.59
CA LEU A 139 21.97 9.87 -19.40
C LEU A 139 21.40 9.05 -20.56
N PRO A 140 22.22 8.73 -21.58
CA PRO A 140 21.77 7.86 -22.68
C PRO A 140 21.57 6.43 -22.19
N ALA A 141 20.51 5.79 -22.65
CA ALA A 141 20.19 4.40 -22.28
C ALA A 141 19.50 3.69 -23.43
N LYS A 142 19.73 2.38 -23.55
CA LYS A 142 19.01 1.51 -24.49
C LYS A 142 17.61 1.17 -24.03
N VAL A 143 17.40 1.17 -22.70
CA VAL A 143 16.12 0.90 -22.03
C VAL A 143 16.02 1.83 -20.84
N VAL A 144 14.87 2.43 -20.63
CA VAL A 144 14.54 3.21 -19.44
C VAL A 144 13.43 2.49 -18.69
N VAL A 145 13.64 2.20 -17.40
CA VAL A 145 12.63 1.60 -16.51
C VAL A 145 12.09 2.70 -15.62
N LEU A 146 10.79 2.96 -15.70
CA LEU A 146 10.09 3.90 -14.81
C LEU A 146 9.51 3.14 -13.60
N ALA A 147 10.11 3.35 -12.44
CA ALA A 147 9.67 2.81 -11.14
C ALA A 147 9.46 3.95 -10.14
N THR A 148 8.78 5.02 -10.57
CA THR A 148 8.71 6.33 -9.92
C THR A 148 7.58 6.46 -8.90
N GLY A 149 6.85 5.39 -8.61
CA GLY A 149 5.70 5.42 -7.70
C GLY A 149 4.52 6.23 -8.26
N GLY A 150 3.66 6.66 -7.36
CA GLY A 150 2.40 7.33 -7.70
C GLY A 150 2.42 8.85 -7.53
N SER A 151 1.23 9.42 -7.42
CA SER A 151 0.99 10.87 -7.35
C SER A 151 0.22 11.31 -6.10
N GLY A 152 0.33 10.57 -4.99
CA GLY A 152 -0.47 10.84 -3.78
C GLY A 152 -0.30 12.24 -3.19
N MET A 153 0.86 12.88 -3.43
CA MET A 153 1.13 14.25 -2.98
C MET A 153 0.28 15.33 -3.67
N MET A 154 -0.49 14.99 -4.68
CA MET A 154 -1.53 15.87 -5.25
C MET A 154 -2.71 16.07 -4.27
N HIS A 155 -2.87 15.18 -3.28
CA HIS A 155 -3.96 15.23 -2.31
C HIS A 155 -3.50 15.89 -1.00
N LYS A 156 -4.38 16.70 -0.42
CA LYS A 156 -4.11 17.39 0.86
C LYS A 156 -3.84 16.42 2.01
N VAL A 157 -4.52 15.27 2.01
CA VAL A 157 -4.39 14.22 3.02
C VAL A 157 -3.96 12.94 2.32
N THR A 158 -2.72 12.52 2.54
CA THR A 158 -2.13 11.34 1.90
C THR A 158 -1.14 10.65 2.82
N THR A 159 -1.08 9.33 2.75
CA THR A 159 -0.06 8.52 3.43
C THR A 159 1.24 8.39 2.64
N ASN A 160 1.27 8.89 1.39
CA ASN A 160 2.41 8.75 0.51
C ASN A 160 3.61 9.62 0.93
N PRO A 161 4.85 9.23 0.59
CA PRO A 161 6.03 10.04 0.81
C PRO A 161 6.00 11.33 -0.02
N SER A 162 6.77 12.34 0.40
CA SER A 162 6.83 13.66 -0.26
C SER A 162 7.27 13.61 -1.73
N ILE A 163 7.96 12.53 -2.11
CA ILE A 163 8.43 12.29 -3.49
C ILE A 163 7.37 11.67 -4.41
N ALA A 164 6.18 11.31 -3.89
CA ALA A 164 5.10 10.74 -4.70
C ALA A 164 4.33 11.84 -5.45
N THR A 165 5.00 12.52 -6.36
CA THR A 165 4.53 13.72 -7.07
C THR A 165 3.99 13.44 -8.47
N GLY A 166 4.11 12.19 -8.97
CA GLY A 166 3.60 11.78 -10.28
C GLY A 166 4.53 12.09 -11.44
N ASP A 167 5.79 12.41 -11.17
CA ASP A 167 6.75 12.87 -12.19
C ASP A 167 6.95 11.84 -13.31
N GLY A 168 7.03 10.54 -12.98
CA GLY A 168 7.19 9.50 -14.00
C GLY A 168 6.02 9.39 -14.96
N VAL A 169 4.79 9.54 -14.47
CA VAL A 169 3.60 9.57 -15.33
C VAL A 169 3.61 10.81 -16.20
N ALA A 170 3.97 11.97 -15.64
CA ALA A 170 4.07 13.21 -16.39
C ALA A 170 5.13 13.14 -17.50
N MET A 171 6.32 12.60 -17.20
CA MET A 171 7.38 12.38 -18.21
C MET A 171 6.93 11.44 -19.33
N ALA A 172 6.32 10.31 -18.96
CA ALA A 172 5.81 9.35 -19.93
C ALA A 172 4.72 9.96 -20.82
N HIS A 173 3.80 10.72 -20.23
CA HIS A 173 2.76 11.42 -20.98
C HIS A 173 3.34 12.44 -21.98
N ARG A 174 4.33 13.24 -21.57
CA ARG A 174 5.02 14.19 -22.47
C ARG A 174 5.76 13.48 -23.60
N ALA A 175 6.28 12.29 -23.34
CA ALA A 175 6.90 11.44 -24.36
C ALA A 175 5.89 10.73 -25.28
N GLY A 176 4.59 10.81 -25.02
CA GLY A 176 3.54 10.24 -25.84
C GLY A 176 3.04 8.85 -25.39
N ALA A 177 3.41 8.40 -24.19
CA ALA A 177 2.90 7.15 -23.64
C ALA A 177 1.40 7.21 -23.38
N GLU A 178 0.73 6.10 -23.57
CA GLU A 178 -0.67 5.93 -23.18
C GLU A 178 -0.78 5.92 -21.66
N ILE A 179 -1.71 6.74 -21.13
CA ILE A 179 -2.01 6.84 -19.70
C ILE A 179 -3.45 6.42 -19.48
N LYS A 180 -3.70 5.59 -18.46
CA LYS A 180 -5.04 5.05 -18.15
C LYS A 180 -5.42 5.24 -16.69
N ASP A 181 -6.73 5.31 -16.43
CA ASP A 181 -7.37 5.15 -15.13
C ASP A 181 -6.89 6.13 -14.05
N MET A 182 -6.44 7.33 -14.45
CA MET A 182 -5.88 8.35 -13.54
C MET A 182 -6.90 8.90 -12.54
N GLU A 183 -8.19 8.78 -12.80
CA GLU A 183 -9.28 9.17 -11.91
C GLU A 183 -9.45 8.24 -10.71
N PHE A 184 -8.89 7.01 -10.75
CA PHE A 184 -9.04 6.04 -9.68
C PHE A 184 -7.93 6.18 -8.65
N ILE A 185 -8.28 6.74 -7.51
CA ILE A 185 -7.39 6.85 -6.34
C ILE A 185 -7.98 5.99 -5.21
N GLN A 186 -7.21 5.03 -4.71
CA GLN A 186 -7.58 4.27 -3.54
C GLN A 186 -7.34 5.10 -2.29
N PHE A 187 -8.35 5.20 -1.43
CA PHE A 187 -8.22 5.77 -0.10
C PHE A 187 -7.99 4.67 0.93
N HIS A 188 -6.96 4.83 1.76
CA HIS A 188 -6.80 3.97 2.93
C HIS A 188 -7.72 4.48 4.04
N PRO A 189 -8.56 3.62 4.64
CA PRO A 189 -9.59 4.07 5.57
C PRO A 189 -9.05 4.55 6.92
N THR A 190 -7.92 4.00 7.37
CA THR A 190 -7.39 4.18 8.72
C THR A 190 -6.05 4.91 8.73
N SER A 191 -6.06 6.19 8.39
CA SER A 191 -4.93 7.10 8.60
C SER A 191 -5.12 7.85 9.92
N LEU A 192 -4.08 7.93 10.75
CA LEU A 192 -4.11 8.61 12.04
C LEU A 192 -4.51 10.08 11.86
N SER A 193 -5.60 10.47 12.51
CA SER A 193 -6.19 11.83 12.45
C SER A 193 -5.82 12.64 13.68
N VAL A 194 -4.57 13.09 13.75
CA VAL A 194 -4.10 14.03 14.77
C VAL A 194 -3.68 15.33 14.10
N SER A 195 -4.02 16.47 14.73
CA SER A 195 -3.78 17.78 14.13
C SER A 195 -2.29 18.07 13.96
N SER A 196 -1.93 18.62 12.79
CA SER A 196 -0.65 19.26 12.46
C SER A 196 0.48 18.44 11.87
N GLN A 197 0.35 17.13 11.61
CA GLN A 197 1.44 16.35 11.02
C GLN A 197 1.00 15.54 9.78
N LYS A 198 2.00 15.03 9.03
CA LYS A 198 1.76 14.10 7.93
C LYS A 198 0.99 12.89 8.44
N PRO A 199 -0.10 12.49 7.77
CA PRO A 199 -0.88 11.33 8.15
C PRO A 199 -0.01 10.06 8.27
N PHE A 200 -0.12 9.38 9.42
CA PHE A 200 0.52 8.09 9.64
C PHE A 200 -0.47 6.97 9.33
N LEU A 201 -0.02 5.96 8.59
CA LEU A 201 -0.87 4.83 8.24
C LEU A 201 -1.01 3.88 9.44
N ILE A 202 -2.24 3.69 9.91
CA ILE A 202 -2.56 2.55 10.77
C ILE A 202 -2.85 1.36 9.86
N SER A 203 -1.96 0.37 9.87
CA SER A 203 -2.02 -0.80 8.98
C SER A 203 -3.37 -1.49 8.99
N GLU A 204 -3.80 -2.00 7.85
CA GLU A 204 -5.00 -2.83 7.71
C GLU A 204 -4.94 -4.08 8.59
N ALA A 205 -3.74 -4.60 8.84
CA ALA A 205 -3.51 -5.72 9.75
C ALA A 205 -4.10 -5.48 11.15
N MET A 206 -4.22 -4.22 11.61
CA MET A 206 -4.87 -3.89 12.87
C MET A 206 -6.36 -4.28 12.86
N ARG A 207 -7.07 -4.03 11.75
CA ARG A 207 -8.46 -4.49 11.56
C ARG A 207 -8.53 -6.01 11.42
N GLY A 208 -7.57 -6.59 10.70
CA GLY A 208 -7.40 -8.05 10.60
C GLY A 208 -7.16 -8.72 11.96
N HIS A 209 -6.52 -8.00 12.88
CA HIS A 209 -6.26 -8.45 14.27
C HIS A 209 -7.48 -8.29 15.19
N GLY A 210 -8.54 -7.64 14.71
CA GLY A 210 -9.82 -7.51 15.43
C GLY A 210 -10.19 -6.09 15.85
N ALA A 211 -9.44 -5.06 15.44
CA ALA A 211 -9.81 -3.69 15.75
C ALA A 211 -11.12 -3.27 15.06
N ILE A 212 -11.99 -2.58 15.79
CA ILE A 212 -13.34 -2.22 15.39
C ILE A 212 -13.48 -0.72 15.11
N LEU A 213 -14.13 -0.36 14.01
CA LEU A 213 -14.44 1.04 13.68
C LEU A 213 -15.76 1.48 14.31
N MET A 214 -15.73 2.59 15.02
CA MET A 214 -16.90 3.23 15.64
C MET A 214 -16.92 4.73 15.36
N THR A 215 -18.10 5.32 15.29
CA THR A 215 -18.27 6.76 15.46
C THR A 215 -17.96 7.16 16.91
N ILE A 216 -17.74 8.44 17.16
CA ILE A 216 -17.55 8.96 18.53
C ILE A 216 -18.75 8.65 19.42
N GLY A 217 -19.97 8.75 18.86
CA GLY A 217 -21.21 8.44 19.58
C GLY A 217 -21.32 6.97 19.95
N GLU A 218 -21.11 6.05 19.01
CA GLU A 218 -21.13 4.60 19.25
C GLU A 218 -20.09 4.16 20.28
N TYR A 219 -18.90 4.73 20.23
CA TYR A 219 -17.86 4.47 21.22
C TYR A 219 -18.31 4.91 22.63
N ALA A 220 -18.91 6.09 22.76
CA ALA A 220 -19.41 6.57 24.05
C ALA A 220 -20.54 5.66 24.60
N GLU A 221 -21.43 5.18 23.73
CA GLU A 221 -22.48 4.22 24.09
C GLU A 221 -21.91 2.88 24.52
N TRP A 222 -20.94 2.34 23.79
CA TRP A 222 -20.24 1.11 24.16
C TRP A 222 -19.57 1.23 25.53
N ARG A 223 -18.85 2.33 25.77
CA ARG A 223 -18.19 2.62 27.06
C ARG A 223 -19.18 2.77 28.22
N SER A 224 -20.42 3.14 27.94
CA SER A 224 -21.50 3.17 28.96
C SER A 224 -22.08 1.81 29.32
N GLY A 225 -21.64 0.74 28.63
CA GLY A 225 -22.04 -0.64 28.90
C GLY A 225 -23.29 -1.10 28.14
N THR A 226 -23.62 -0.46 27.01
CA THR A 226 -24.79 -0.81 26.18
C THR A 226 -24.64 -2.19 25.53
N SER A 227 -23.42 -2.60 25.14
CA SER A 227 -23.12 -3.95 24.65
C SER A 227 -21.79 -4.45 25.22
N SER A 228 -21.68 -5.79 25.39
CA SER A 228 -20.44 -6.45 25.79
C SER A 228 -19.52 -6.70 24.60
N ASP A 229 -20.08 -6.82 23.38
CA ASP A 229 -19.31 -7.01 22.15
C ASP A 229 -19.22 -5.67 21.41
N PRO A 230 -18.00 -5.12 21.21
CA PRO A 230 -17.83 -3.86 20.50
C PRO A 230 -18.26 -3.93 19.02
N SER A 231 -18.26 -5.12 18.40
CA SER A 231 -18.66 -5.29 17.00
C SER A 231 -20.15 -4.97 16.77
N ASP A 232 -21.00 -5.20 17.78
CA ASP A 232 -22.43 -4.88 17.73
C ASP A 232 -22.70 -3.38 17.64
N MET A 233 -21.73 -2.57 18.09
CA MET A 233 -21.84 -1.10 18.11
C MET A 233 -21.23 -0.43 16.90
N SER A 234 -20.60 -1.20 16.01
CA SER A 234 -19.90 -0.64 14.83
C SER A 234 -20.87 -0.23 13.72
N PHE A 235 -20.77 1.01 13.26
CA PHE A 235 -21.52 1.48 12.07
C PHE A 235 -21.24 0.61 10.84
N MET A 236 -20.10 -0.05 10.79
CA MET A 236 -19.70 -0.86 9.64
C MET A 236 -20.64 -2.02 9.35
N THR A 237 -21.38 -2.51 10.34
CA THR A 237 -22.40 -3.56 10.15
C THR A 237 -23.53 -3.15 9.23
N GLY A 238 -23.78 -1.84 9.10
CA GLY A 238 -24.75 -1.27 8.15
C GLY A 238 -24.23 -1.15 6.71
N TYR A 239 -22.91 -1.34 6.48
CA TYR A 239 -22.27 -1.13 5.18
C TYR A 239 -21.63 -2.41 4.60
N SER A 240 -21.25 -3.36 5.45
CA SER A 240 -20.60 -4.60 5.05
C SER A 240 -20.94 -5.75 5.98
N GLU A 241 -21.24 -6.92 5.42
CA GLU A 241 -21.40 -8.17 6.18
C GLU A 241 -20.11 -8.56 6.90
N LEU A 242 -18.95 -8.13 6.40
CA LEU A 242 -17.65 -8.34 7.04
C LEU A 242 -17.34 -7.29 8.12
N GLY A 243 -18.25 -6.36 8.41
CA GLY A 243 -18.02 -5.29 9.37
C GLY A 243 -16.75 -4.51 9.06
N SER A 244 -15.90 -4.29 10.06
CA SER A 244 -14.63 -3.57 9.94
C SER A 244 -13.59 -4.25 9.03
N LEU A 245 -13.81 -5.51 8.62
CA LEU A 245 -12.98 -6.25 7.66
C LEU A 245 -13.42 -6.06 6.20
N GLY A 246 -14.38 -5.20 5.93
CA GLY A 246 -14.76 -4.81 4.58
C GLY A 246 -13.56 -4.31 3.76
N THR A 247 -13.68 -4.35 2.42
CA THR A 247 -12.64 -3.83 1.52
C THR A 247 -12.40 -2.34 1.73
N ARG A 248 -11.21 -1.85 1.41
CA ARG A 248 -10.77 -0.45 1.70
C ARG A 248 -11.73 0.58 1.15
N ASP A 249 -12.26 0.36 -0.06
CA ASP A 249 -13.19 1.27 -0.71
C ASP A 249 -14.54 1.34 0.02
N VAL A 250 -15.08 0.20 0.45
CA VAL A 250 -16.32 0.13 1.24
C VAL A 250 -16.13 0.84 2.57
N VAL A 251 -15.05 0.52 3.29
CA VAL A 251 -14.76 1.12 4.61
C VAL A 251 -14.51 2.62 4.49
N ALA A 252 -13.72 3.07 3.50
CA ALA A 252 -13.45 4.50 3.31
C ALA A 252 -14.72 5.30 2.99
N ARG A 253 -15.61 4.77 2.13
CA ARG A 253 -16.91 5.39 1.82
C ARG A 253 -17.84 5.41 3.02
N ALA A 254 -17.86 4.34 3.82
CA ALA A 254 -18.66 4.28 5.04
C ALA A 254 -18.21 5.35 6.04
N ILE A 255 -16.91 5.46 6.29
CA ILE A 255 -16.35 6.51 7.16
C ILE A 255 -16.70 7.90 6.63
N ASP A 256 -16.48 8.17 5.34
CA ASP A 256 -16.82 9.48 4.73
C ASP A 256 -18.31 9.83 4.89
N HIS A 257 -19.19 8.82 4.74
CA HIS A 257 -20.63 9.00 4.96
C HIS A 257 -20.95 9.37 6.41
N GLU A 258 -20.40 8.63 7.39
CA GLU A 258 -20.66 8.89 8.80
C GLU A 258 -20.07 10.24 9.25
N LEU A 259 -18.88 10.62 8.77
CA LEU A 259 -18.30 11.93 9.05
C LEU A 259 -19.14 13.09 8.49
N LYS A 260 -19.71 12.94 7.28
CA LYS A 260 -20.61 13.93 6.71
C LYS A 260 -21.93 14.04 7.45
N LYS A 261 -22.42 12.94 7.99
CA LYS A 261 -23.67 12.87 8.76
C LYS A 261 -23.53 13.47 10.15
N SER A 262 -22.44 13.14 10.86
CA SER A 262 -22.20 13.61 12.24
C SER A 262 -21.56 15.00 12.31
N GLY A 263 -20.74 15.36 11.32
CA GLY A 263 -19.88 16.54 11.36
C GLY A 263 -18.60 16.35 12.16
N ASP A 264 -18.31 15.14 12.61
CA ASP A 264 -17.10 14.80 13.37
C ASP A 264 -15.85 14.86 12.48
N PRO A 265 -14.67 15.18 13.04
CA PRO A 265 -13.44 15.27 12.27
C PRO A 265 -12.81 13.90 11.96
N HIS A 266 -13.19 12.83 12.67
CA HIS A 266 -12.67 11.48 12.54
C HIS A 266 -13.65 10.45 13.12
N VAL A 267 -13.42 9.17 12.80
CA VAL A 267 -13.98 8.03 13.52
C VAL A 267 -12.91 7.42 14.43
N LEU A 268 -13.27 6.44 15.22
CA LEU A 268 -12.38 5.78 16.17
C LEU A 268 -12.12 4.34 15.74
N LEU A 269 -10.86 3.93 15.76
CA LEU A 269 -10.45 2.54 15.66
C LEU A 269 -10.19 2.02 17.09
N VAL A 270 -11.03 1.10 17.55
CA VAL A 270 -11.11 0.62 18.94
C VAL A 270 -10.37 -0.70 19.06
N THR A 271 -9.45 -0.79 20.02
CA THR A 271 -8.62 -1.98 20.28
C THR A 271 -8.66 -2.43 21.74
N GLU A 272 -9.41 -1.76 22.61
CA GLU A 272 -9.45 -1.96 24.06
C GLU A 272 -9.97 -3.35 24.50
N HIS A 273 -10.68 -4.05 23.62
CA HIS A 273 -11.19 -5.42 23.83
C HIS A 273 -10.17 -6.50 23.46
N LEU A 274 -9.04 -6.14 22.88
CA LEU A 274 -7.97 -7.03 22.45
C LEU A 274 -6.89 -7.17 23.53
N ASP A 275 -6.10 -8.25 23.47
CA ASP A 275 -4.97 -8.42 24.37
C ASP A 275 -3.89 -7.39 24.11
N ARG A 276 -3.61 -6.55 25.10
CA ARG A 276 -2.64 -5.44 24.98
C ARG A 276 -1.22 -5.92 24.73
N MET A 277 -0.81 -7.03 25.36
CA MET A 277 0.56 -7.53 25.18
C MET A 277 0.76 -8.04 23.76
N ASP A 278 -0.22 -8.73 23.22
CA ASP A 278 -0.21 -9.22 21.85
C ASP A 278 -0.22 -8.06 20.84
N LEU A 279 -1.03 -7.01 21.06
CA LEU A 279 -1.02 -5.79 20.26
C LEU A 279 0.35 -5.13 20.21
N HIS A 280 1.02 -4.94 21.35
CA HIS A 280 2.33 -4.33 21.42
C HIS A 280 3.43 -5.18 20.77
N GLN A 281 3.31 -6.50 20.82
CA GLN A 281 4.23 -7.43 20.16
C GLN A 281 4.04 -7.43 18.63
N SER A 282 2.79 -7.41 18.17
CA SER A 282 2.43 -7.49 16.76
C SER A 282 2.62 -6.15 16.02
N PHE A 283 2.42 -5.02 16.71
CA PHE A 283 2.42 -3.67 16.11
C PHE A 283 3.37 -2.69 16.79
N PRO A 284 4.66 -3.01 16.95
CA PRO A 284 5.60 -2.17 17.70
C PRO A 284 5.79 -0.76 17.10
N THR A 285 5.72 -0.63 15.77
CA THR A 285 5.83 0.68 15.10
C THR A 285 4.62 1.55 15.34
N ILE A 286 3.42 0.95 15.26
CA ILE A 286 2.17 1.66 15.52
C ILE A 286 2.14 2.10 16.98
N CYS A 287 2.52 1.23 17.94
CA CYS A 287 2.64 1.59 19.35
C CYS A 287 3.53 2.81 19.55
N SER A 288 4.78 2.72 19.08
CA SER A 288 5.74 3.82 19.23
C SER A 288 5.23 5.13 18.61
N LYS A 289 4.53 5.03 17.46
CA LYS A 289 3.97 6.22 16.81
C LYS A 289 2.80 6.83 17.57
N LEU A 290 1.92 6.02 18.11
CA LEU A 290 0.78 6.47 18.91
C LEU A 290 1.23 7.11 20.22
N GLU A 291 2.27 6.56 20.87
CA GLU A 291 2.89 7.11 22.08
C GLU A 291 3.40 8.56 21.88
N GLU A 292 3.90 8.93 20.68
CA GLU A 292 4.29 10.30 20.36
C GLU A 292 3.14 11.31 20.51
N TYR A 293 1.90 10.82 20.42
CA TYR A 293 0.67 11.63 20.56
C TYR A 293 -0.07 11.38 21.87
N GLY A 294 0.52 10.62 22.79
CA GLY A 294 -0.09 10.29 24.07
C GLY A 294 -1.26 9.30 23.98
N ILE A 295 -1.32 8.51 22.92
CA ILE A 295 -2.32 7.46 22.72
C ILE A 295 -1.68 6.11 23.08
N ASP A 296 -2.27 5.40 24.04
CA ASP A 296 -1.82 4.06 24.47
C ASP A 296 -2.65 2.98 23.75
N LEU A 297 -1.99 2.20 22.88
CA LEU A 297 -2.64 1.12 22.13
C LEU A 297 -3.18 0.03 23.06
N GLY A 298 -4.45 -0.33 22.88
CA GLY A 298 -5.19 -1.26 23.73
C GLY A 298 -5.83 -0.61 24.96
N ILE A 299 -5.67 0.70 25.15
CA ILE A 299 -6.30 1.48 26.23
C ILE A 299 -7.12 2.64 25.66
N ASP A 300 -6.53 3.38 24.71
CA ASP A 300 -7.15 4.56 24.11
C ASP A 300 -7.66 4.24 22.70
N PRO A 301 -8.81 4.79 22.28
CA PRO A 301 -9.29 4.67 20.91
C PRO A 301 -8.41 5.50 19.98
N ILE A 302 -8.13 4.99 18.78
CA ILE A 302 -7.27 5.64 17.81
C ILE A 302 -8.12 6.50 16.86
N PRO A 303 -7.96 7.83 16.81
CA PRO A 303 -8.69 8.66 15.86
C PRO A 303 -8.18 8.42 14.43
N VAL A 304 -9.08 8.05 13.50
CA VAL A 304 -8.70 7.72 12.12
C VAL A 304 -9.63 8.40 11.11
N THR A 305 -9.08 8.68 9.93
CA THR A 305 -9.80 9.24 8.79
C THR A 305 -9.24 8.68 7.47
N PRO A 306 -10.03 8.60 6.40
CA PRO A 306 -9.51 8.19 5.09
C PRO A 306 -8.45 9.15 4.56
N ALA A 307 -7.42 8.59 3.89
CA ALA A 307 -6.37 9.35 3.22
C ALA A 307 -6.08 8.76 1.84
N ALA A 308 -5.72 9.58 0.85
CA ALA A 308 -5.25 9.10 -0.45
C ALA A 308 -4.01 8.22 -0.27
N HIS A 309 -4.02 7.02 -0.88
CA HIS A 309 -3.03 5.98 -0.61
C HIS A 309 -2.38 5.44 -1.88
N TYR A 310 -3.17 4.92 -2.82
CA TYR A 310 -2.68 4.43 -4.09
C TYR A 310 -3.30 5.17 -5.27
N MET A 311 -2.46 5.55 -6.24
CA MET A 311 -2.89 5.82 -7.58
C MET A 311 -3.06 4.48 -8.30
N VAL A 312 -4.29 4.16 -8.71
CA VAL A 312 -4.64 2.87 -9.34
C VAL A 312 -4.22 2.88 -10.81
N GLY A 313 -4.46 3.99 -11.50
CA GLY A 313 -4.04 4.22 -12.87
C GLY A 313 -2.55 4.51 -13.01
N GLY A 314 -2.16 4.91 -14.21
CA GLY A 314 -0.78 5.24 -14.57
C GLY A 314 -0.46 4.97 -16.03
N ILE A 315 0.80 4.67 -16.31
CA ILE A 315 1.28 4.34 -17.64
C ILE A 315 0.71 2.97 -18.06
N SER A 316 0.04 2.94 -19.22
CA SER A 316 -0.46 1.69 -19.80
C SER A 316 0.72 0.85 -20.30
N VAL A 317 0.75 -0.42 -19.89
CA VAL A 317 1.80 -1.36 -20.27
C VAL A 317 1.22 -2.67 -20.80
N ASP A 318 2.00 -3.40 -21.59
CA ASP A 318 1.69 -4.76 -22.00
C ASP A 318 1.98 -5.80 -20.90
N SER A 319 1.78 -7.07 -21.17
CA SER A 319 1.98 -8.19 -20.24
C SER A 319 3.43 -8.38 -19.77
N VAL A 320 4.39 -7.71 -20.37
CA VAL A 320 5.82 -7.74 -19.99
C VAL A 320 6.33 -6.38 -19.51
N GLY A 321 5.42 -5.45 -19.23
CA GLY A 321 5.74 -4.15 -18.64
C GLY A 321 6.24 -3.10 -19.61
N ARG A 322 6.05 -3.26 -20.94
CA ARG A 322 6.45 -2.27 -21.95
C ARG A 322 5.35 -1.23 -22.14
N ALA A 323 5.74 0.04 -22.12
CA ALA A 323 4.85 1.14 -22.50
C ALA A 323 4.67 1.23 -24.01
N SER A 324 3.78 2.11 -24.46
CA SER A 324 3.49 2.36 -25.88
C SER A 324 4.56 3.20 -26.60
N ILE A 325 5.69 3.50 -25.94
CA ILE A 325 6.80 4.32 -26.45
C ILE A 325 8.15 3.62 -26.29
#